data_6905a7237f88daf8796b469eb7ce2723
#
_entry.id   6905a7237f88daf8796b469eb7ce2723
#
_cell.length_a   1.000
_cell.length_b   1.000
_cell.length_c   1.000
_cell.angle_alpha   90.00
_cell.angle_beta   90.00
_cell.angle_gamma   90.00
#
_symmetry.space_group_name_H-M   'P 1'
#
loop_
_entity.id
_entity.type
_entity.pdbx_description
1 polymer ?
#
loop_
_entity_poly.entity_id
_entity_poly.type
_entity_poly.pdbx_seq_one_letter_code
_entity_poly.pdbx_strand_id
1 'polypeptide(L)'
;MHYKCTVVSSHGGQVDTADGVPLVTQSIRSLDRAEIDTLIVPGAFTVEDVTRDARLIKWLASRAPKCRRVCSVCVGSFMLAAAGILDGRRAATHWMHAPLLARKHPRVQVEPDAIFVRDGRVWSSAGVTTGIDLALALIEEDCGREVAIDVARMLVVYLKRAGGQSQYSALLAVQAQSDADIFADLDRWMAENLNADLTVEGLAEHVHMSPATSPGSTHASTAGHRPRRSMQYAWMPLAGAWRRRTIASK
;
A
#
# COMPACT_ATOMS: atom_id res chain seq x y z
N MET A 1 -20.22 -17.14 9.87
CA MET A 1 -18.92 -17.02 9.21
C MET A 1 -19.20 -17.07 7.71
N HIS A 2 -18.89 -16.00 6.97
CA HIS A 2 -19.29 -15.90 5.55
C HIS A 2 -18.21 -16.44 4.58
N TYR A 3 -16.93 -16.42 5.01
CA TYR A 3 -15.82 -16.87 4.17
C TYR A 3 -14.93 -17.89 4.88
N LYS A 4 -14.47 -18.89 4.11
CA LYS A 4 -13.36 -19.75 4.48
C LYS A 4 -12.17 -19.35 3.64
N CYS A 5 -11.17 -18.73 4.27
CA CYS A 5 -9.95 -18.29 3.61
C CYS A 5 -8.85 -19.35 3.73
N THR A 6 -8.15 -19.59 2.63
CA THR A 6 -6.99 -20.48 2.58
C THR A 6 -5.84 -19.76 1.89
N VAL A 7 -4.71 -19.64 2.57
CA VAL A 7 -3.49 -19.06 1.99
C VAL A 7 -2.68 -20.18 1.33
N VAL A 8 -2.29 -19.97 0.07
CA VAL A 8 -1.59 -20.98 -0.71
C VAL A 8 -0.31 -20.43 -1.33
N SER A 9 0.65 -21.32 -1.52
CA SER A 9 1.88 -21.09 -2.30
C SER A 9 2.16 -22.27 -3.19
N SER A 10 3.10 -22.16 -4.10
CA SER A 10 3.46 -23.25 -5.04
C SER A 10 3.75 -24.57 -4.36
N HIS A 11 4.40 -24.55 -3.20
CA HIS A 11 4.86 -25.75 -2.51
C HIS A 11 4.16 -25.98 -1.17
N GLY A 12 3.51 -24.97 -0.60
CA GLY A 12 3.02 -24.98 0.77
C GLY A 12 4.15 -24.76 1.79
N GLY A 13 3.79 -24.86 3.07
CA GLY A 13 4.71 -24.62 4.17
C GLY A 13 4.84 -23.12 4.52
N GLN A 14 5.93 -22.80 5.19
CA GLN A 14 6.22 -21.43 5.57
C GLN A 14 6.75 -20.64 4.36
N VAL A 15 6.23 -19.43 4.18
CA VAL A 15 6.67 -18.47 3.17
C VAL A 15 6.99 -17.17 3.89
N ASP A 16 8.20 -16.67 3.72
CA ASP A 16 8.60 -15.39 4.27
C ASP A 16 7.93 -14.26 3.50
N THR A 17 7.36 -13.30 4.25
CA THR A 17 6.81 -12.09 3.66
C THR A 17 7.88 -11.00 3.61
N ALA A 18 7.62 -10.00 2.80
CA ALA A 18 8.49 -8.85 2.67
C ALA A 18 8.70 -8.08 3.98
N ASP A 19 7.73 -8.14 4.89
CA ASP A 19 7.78 -7.48 6.21
C ASP A 19 8.41 -8.36 7.29
N GLY A 20 8.94 -9.54 6.92
CA GLY A 20 9.61 -10.47 7.83
C GLY A 20 8.67 -11.32 8.69
N VAL A 21 7.35 -11.22 8.50
CA VAL A 21 6.37 -12.07 9.19
C VAL A 21 6.11 -13.32 8.33
N PRO A 22 6.49 -14.52 8.75
CA PRO A 22 6.25 -15.71 7.96
C PRO A 22 4.78 -16.10 7.96
N LEU A 23 4.28 -16.54 6.80
CA LEU A 23 2.94 -17.07 6.63
C LEU A 23 3.01 -18.60 6.40
N VAL A 24 2.17 -19.34 7.09
CA VAL A 24 1.98 -20.77 6.82
C VAL A 24 0.96 -20.92 5.70
N THR A 25 1.37 -21.61 4.64
CA THR A 25 0.57 -21.79 3.43
C THR A 25 0.29 -23.25 3.14
N GLN A 26 -0.77 -23.52 2.40
CA GLN A 26 -0.99 -24.82 1.79
C GLN A 26 -0.41 -24.84 0.37
N SER A 27 -0.05 -26.04 -0.12
CA SER A 27 0.36 -26.15 -1.53
C SER A 27 -0.83 -25.94 -2.47
N ILE A 28 -0.62 -25.26 -3.60
CA ILE A 28 -1.63 -25.17 -4.67
C ILE A 28 -2.16 -26.54 -5.10
N ARG A 29 -1.37 -27.60 -4.98
CA ARG A 29 -1.82 -28.98 -5.30
C ARG A 29 -2.96 -29.45 -4.39
N SER A 30 -3.02 -28.99 -3.15
CA SER A 30 -4.12 -29.36 -2.23
C SER A 30 -5.48 -28.84 -2.71
N LEU A 31 -5.46 -27.83 -3.58
CA LEU A 31 -6.65 -27.21 -4.14
C LEU A 31 -7.01 -27.69 -5.57
N ASP A 32 -6.29 -28.67 -6.14
CA ASP A 32 -6.52 -29.11 -7.52
C ASP A 32 -7.95 -29.62 -7.76
N ARG A 33 -8.59 -30.20 -6.72
CA ARG A 33 -9.98 -30.69 -6.76
C ARG A 33 -10.96 -29.83 -5.96
N ALA A 34 -10.48 -28.76 -5.31
CA ALA A 34 -11.31 -27.91 -4.51
C ALA A 34 -12.13 -26.94 -5.39
N GLU A 35 -13.34 -26.64 -4.98
CA GLU A 35 -14.08 -25.51 -5.51
C GLU A 35 -13.54 -24.22 -4.89
N ILE A 36 -13.09 -23.31 -5.74
CA ILE A 36 -12.60 -22.00 -5.34
C ILE A 36 -13.59 -20.97 -5.88
N ASP A 37 -14.28 -20.32 -4.99
CA ASP A 37 -15.20 -19.24 -5.33
C ASP A 37 -14.45 -17.99 -5.77
N THR A 38 -13.59 -17.47 -4.92
CA THR A 38 -12.84 -16.25 -5.15
C THR A 38 -11.34 -16.49 -5.00
N LEU A 39 -10.58 -16.16 -6.03
CA LEU A 39 -9.14 -16.20 -6.05
C LEU A 39 -8.60 -14.79 -5.86
N ILE A 40 -7.70 -14.57 -4.88
CA ILE A 40 -7.08 -13.27 -4.65
C ILE A 40 -5.56 -13.43 -4.75
N VAL A 41 -4.94 -12.68 -5.65
CA VAL A 41 -3.49 -12.62 -5.84
C VAL A 41 -2.96 -11.37 -5.14
N PRO A 42 -2.17 -11.52 -4.06
CA PRO A 42 -1.59 -10.37 -3.36
C PRO A 42 -0.48 -9.73 -4.18
N GLY A 43 -0.07 -8.54 -3.76
CA GLY A 43 1.15 -7.90 -4.23
C GLY A 43 2.40 -8.38 -3.52
N ALA A 44 3.53 -7.84 -3.97
CA ALA A 44 4.84 -7.94 -3.32
C ALA A 44 5.57 -6.60 -3.48
N PHE A 45 6.79 -6.48 -2.98
CA PHE A 45 7.56 -5.25 -3.15
C PHE A 45 7.99 -5.01 -4.60
N THR A 46 8.28 -6.07 -5.35
CA THR A 46 8.71 -5.96 -6.73
C THR A 46 7.82 -6.76 -7.68
N VAL A 47 7.80 -6.33 -8.94
CA VAL A 47 7.09 -7.06 -10.01
C VAL A 47 7.76 -8.40 -10.28
N GLU A 48 9.07 -8.46 -10.14
CA GLU A 48 9.89 -9.67 -10.33
C GLU A 48 9.50 -10.75 -9.34
N ASP A 49 9.23 -10.39 -8.08
CA ASP A 49 8.84 -11.35 -7.05
C ASP A 49 7.52 -12.06 -7.38
N VAL A 50 6.52 -11.31 -7.88
CA VAL A 50 5.22 -11.90 -8.24
C VAL A 50 5.26 -12.66 -9.56
N THR A 51 6.20 -12.35 -10.47
CA THR A 51 6.26 -12.99 -11.80
C THR A 51 7.27 -14.12 -11.90
N ARG A 52 8.07 -14.35 -10.86
CA ARG A 52 9.11 -15.39 -10.83
C ARG A 52 8.56 -16.82 -10.85
N ASP A 53 7.41 -17.03 -10.22
CA ASP A 53 6.85 -18.38 -10.03
C ASP A 53 6.00 -18.82 -11.22
N ALA A 54 6.65 -19.37 -12.25
CA ALA A 54 5.99 -19.87 -13.45
C ALA A 54 4.98 -21.01 -13.16
N ARG A 55 5.17 -21.78 -12.08
CA ARG A 55 4.24 -22.84 -11.68
C ARG A 55 2.94 -22.25 -11.15
N LEU A 56 3.04 -21.23 -10.30
CA LEU A 56 1.86 -20.53 -9.77
C LEU A 56 1.11 -19.83 -10.90
N ILE A 57 1.82 -19.19 -11.84
CA ILE A 57 1.21 -18.54 -13.02
C ILE A 57 0.42 -19.56 -13.87
N LYS A 58 0.99 -20.73 -14.18
CA LYS A 58 0.29 -21.80 -14.91
C LYS A 58 -0.93 -22.30 -14.14
N TRP A 59 -0.79 -22.48 -12.84
CA TRP A 59 -1.91 -22.91 -12.00
C TRP A 59 -3.03 -21.87 -12.00
N LEU A 60 -2.73 -20.58 -11.87
CA LEU A 60 -3.68 -19.49 -11.96
C LEU A 60 -4.41 -19.49 -13.31
N ALA A 61 -3.68 -19.59 -14.42
CA ALA A 61 -4.27 -19.65 -15.76
C ALA A 61 -5.29 -20.80 -15.90
N SER A 62 -5.01 -21.95 -15.28
CA SER A 62 -5.89 -23.13 -15.33
C SER A 62 -7.08 -23.05 -14.38
N ARG A 63 -6.91 -22.38 -13.22
CA ARG A 63 -7.94 -22.33 -12.16
C ARG A 63 -8.86 -21.12 -12.28
N ALA A 64 -8.32 -19.98 -12.69
CA ALA A 64 -9.08 -18.75 -12.84
C ALA A 64 -10.38 -18.93 -13.65
N PRO A 65 -10.41 -19.64 -14.78
CA PRO A 65 -11.65 -19.88 -15.53
C PRO A 65 -12.78 -20.53 -14.73
N LYS A 66 -12.45 -21.28 -13.69
CA LYS A 66 -13.41 -22.05 -12.86
C LYS A 66 -13.88 -21.28 -11.62
N CYS A 67 -13.27 -20.14 -11.32
CA CYS A 67 -13.65 -19.31 -10.17
C CYS A 67 -14.76 -18.34 -10.53
N ARG A 68 -15.66 -18.06 -9.59
CA ARG A 68 -16.66 -17.00 -9.77
C ARG A 68 -15.98 -15.63 -9.90
N ARG A 69 -14.94 -15.36 -9.10
CA ARG A 69 -14.16 -14.12 -9.15
C ARG A 69 -12.66 -14.38 -9.09
N VAL A 70 -11.90 -13.51 -9.75
CA VAL A 70 -10.45 -13.47 -9.67
C VAL A 70 -10.03 -12.05 -9.37
N CYS A 71 -9.27 -11.87 -8.30
CA CYS A 71 -8.88 -10.56 -7.81
C CYS A 71 -7.37 -10.43 -7.76
N SER A 72 -6.87 -9.20 -7.92
CA SER A 72 -5.49 -8.86 -7.64
C SER A 72 -5.37 -7.60 -6.79
N VAL A 73 -4.32 -7.55 -5.98
CA VAL A 73 -3.95 -6.38 -5.18
C VAL A 73 -2.57 -5.94 -5.60
N CYS A 74 -2.38 -4.63 -5.83
CA CYS A 74 -1.07 -4.05 -6.14
C CYS A 74 -0.43 -4.70 -7.37
N VAL A 75 0.88 -5.05 -7.29
CA VAL A 75 1.62 -5.74 -8.36
C VAL A 75 1.16 -7.18 -8.61
N GLY A 76 0.23 -7.73 -7.82
CA GLY A 76 -0.42 -9.00 -8.13
C GLY A 76 -1.13 -9.03 -9.49
N SER A 77 -1.50 -7.84 -10.02
CA SER A 77 -2.01 -7.68 -11.39
C SER A 77 -1.03 -8.18 -12.46
N PHE A 78 0.27 -8.07 -12.24
CA PHE A 78 1.27 -8.60 -13.18
C PHE A 78 1.26 -10.11 -13.26
N MET A 79 0.99 -10.80 -12.15
CA MET A 79 0.82 -12.26 -12.17
C MET A 79 -0.44 -12.67 -12.95
N LEU A 80 -1.55 -11.94 -12.76
CA LEU A 80 -2.77 -12.17 -13.53
C LEU A 80 -2.56 -11.86 -15.03
N ALA A 81 -1.81 -10.80 -15.36
CA ALA A 81 -1.47 -10.47 -16.74
C ALA A 81 -0.56 -11.52 -17.37
N ALA A 82 0.46 -11.99 -16.64
CA ALA A 82 1.33 -13.08 -17.09
C ALA A 82 0.58 -14.40 -17.30
N ALA A 83 -0.51 -14.62 -16.55
CA ALA A 83 -1.41 -15.76 -16.73
C ALA A 83 -2.44 -15.56 -17.86
N GLY A 84 -2.43 -14.42 -18.58
CA GLY A 84 -3.38 -14.07 -19.65
C GLY A 84 -4.79 -13.71 -19.16
N ILE A 85 -5.01 -13.58 -17.85
CA ILE A 85 -6.33 -13.36 -17.25
C ILE A 85 -6.81 -11.91 -17.48
N LEU A 86 -5.88 -10.96 -17.63
CA LEU A 86 -6.19 -9.55 -17.87
C LEU A 86 -6.26 -9.16 -19.34
N ASP A 87 -6.02 -10.06 -20.27
CA ASP A 87 -6.03 -9.76 -21.71
C ASP A 87 -7.40 -9.22 -22.16
N GLY A 88 -7.40 -8.04 -22.78
CA GLY A 88 -8.60 -7.33 -23.24
C GLY A 88 -9.44 -6.73 -22.12
N ARG A 89 -8.96 -6.72 -20.88
CA ARG A 89 -9.71 -6.22 -19.72
C ARG A 89 -9.14 -4.93 -19.17
N ARG A 90 -10.02 -4.19 -18.50
CA ARG A 90 -9.62 -3.05 -17.68
C ARG A 90 -9.04 -3.56 -16.35
N ALA A 91 -7.96 -2.94 -15.89
CA ALA A 91 -7.32 -3.31 -14.63
C ALA A 91 -6.64 -2.12 -13.95
N ALA A 92 -6.66 -2.12 -12.62
CA ALA A 92 -5.84 -1.26 -11.78
C ALA A 92 -4.60 -2.01 -11.27
N THR A 93 -3.56 -1.27 -11.01
CA THR A 93 -2.36 -1.68 -10.26
C THR A 93 -1.88 -0.50 -9.43
N HIS A 94 -0.83 -0.68 -8.65
CA HIS A 94 -0.22 0.45 -7.94
C HIS A 94 0.23 1.52 -8.93
N TRP A 95 -0.12 2.80 -8.67
CA TRP A 95 0.12 3.92 -9.59
C TRP A 95 1.56 3.97 -10.13
N MET A 96 2.54 3.69 -9.28
CA MET A 96 3.96 3.64 -9.64
C MET A 96 4.27 2.61 -10.74
N HIS A 97 3.50 1.53 -10.80
CA HIS A 97 3.71 0.41 -11.73
C HIS A 97 2.72 0.40 -12.90
N ALA A 98 1.75 1.31 -12.95
CA ALA A 98 0.76 1.39 -14.03
C ALA A 98 1.41 1.56 -15.42
N PRO A 99 2.40 2.46 -15.62
CA PRO A 99 3.10 2.56 -16.91
C PRO A 99 3.85 1.29 -17.30
N LEU A 100 4.40 0.57 -16.32
CA LEU A 100 5.12 -0.68 -16.55
C LEU A 100 4.15 -1.80 -16.97
N LEU A 101 2.97 -1.90 -16.31
CA LEU A 101 1.95 -2.88 -16.67
C LEU A 101 1.46 -2.66 -18.11
N ALA A 102 1.12 -1.42 -18.47
CA ALA A 102 0.69 -1.08 -19.84
C ALA A 102 1.75 -1.44 -20.89
N ARG A 103 3.04 -1.17 -20.60
CA ARG A 103 4.13 -1.47 -21.51
C ARG A 103 4.42 -2.97 -21.64
N LYS A 104 4.44 -3.72 -20.53
CA LYS A 104 4.74 -5.16 -20.53
C LYS A 104 3.56 -6.01 -21.04
N HIS A 105 2.34 -5.54 -20.86
CA HIS A 105 1.12 -6.25 -21.19
C HIS A 105 0.16 -5.34 -21.98
N PRO A 106 0.47 -5.04 -23.26
CA PRO A 106 -0.27 -4.05 -24.05
C PRO A 106 -1.72 -4.42 -24.35
N ARG A 107 -2.13 -5.66 -24.08
CA ARG A 107 -3.54 -6.08 -24.17
C ARG A 107 -4.37 -5.74 -22.94
N VAL A 108 -3.75 -5.26 -21.87
CA VAL A 108 -4.43 -4.82 -20.65
C VAL A 108 -4.77 -3.34 -20.78
N GLN A 109 -6.03 -2.98 -20.54
CA GLN A 109 -6.48 -1.60 -20.46
C GLN A 109 -6.24 -1.08 -19.05
N VAL A 110 -5.07 -0.48 -18.82
CA VAL A 110 -4.68 -0.03 -17.49
C VAL A 110 -5.39 1.26 -17.12
N GLU A 111 -6.02 1.27 -15.95
CA GLU A 111 -6.65 2.44 -15.33
C GLU A 111 -5.73 2.99 -14.23
N PRO A 112 -4.87 3.96 -14.55
CA PRO A 112 -3.75 4.33 -13.66
C PRO A 112 -4.20 5.05 -12.40
N ASP A 113 -5.39 5.66 -12.40
CA ASP A 113 -5.92 6.43 -11.29
C ASP A 113 -6.97 5.69 -10.45
N ALA A 114 -7.47 4.56 -10.92
CA ALA A 114 -8.52 3.84 -10.22
C ALA A 114 -8.02 3.19 -8.93
N ILE A 115 -8.76 3.36 -7.82
CA ILE A 115 -8.53 2.67 -6.54
C ILE A 115 -8.69 1.17 -6.74
N PHE A 116 -9.77 0.76 -7.36
CA PHE A 116 -9.96 -0.58 -7.88
C PHE A 116 -10.84 -0.56 -9.14
N VAL A 117 -10.71 -1.59 -9.95
CA VAL A 117 -11.48 -1.81 -11.19
C VAL A 117 -12.20 -3.15 -11.09
N ARG A 118 -13.47 -3.16 -11.47
CA ARG A 118 -14.24 -4.36 -11.74
C ARG A 118 -14.46 -4.48 -13.24
N ASP A 119 -14.02 -5.58 -13.82
CA ASP A 119 -14.31 -5.93 -15.22
C ASP A 119 -14.85 -7.36 -15.29
N GLY A 120 -16.17 -7.46 -15.28
CA GLY A 120 -16.87 -8.73 -15.17
C GLY A 120 -16.51 -9.45 -13.84
N ARG A 121 -15.92 -10.63 -13.98
CA ARG A 121 -15.47 -11.44 -12.84
C ARG A 121 -14.05 -11.16 -12.37
N VAL A 122 -13.31 -10.30 -13.08
CA VAL A 122 -11.95 -9.93 -12.73
C VAL A 122 -11.96 -8.58 -12.02
N TRP A 123 -11.34 -8.53 -10.84
CA TRP A 123 -11.26 -7.33 -10.02
C TRP A 123 -9.80 -7.05 -9.71
N SER A 124 -9.39 -5.81 -9.74
CA SER A 124 -8.00 -5.43 -9.48
C SER A 124 -7.94 -4.13 -8.68
N SER A 125 -7.11 -4.07 -7.65
CA SER A 125 -6.92 -2.87 -6.84
C SER A 125 -5.49 -2.35 -6.91
N ALA A 126 -5.37 -1.05 -6.63
CA ALA A 126 -4.11 -0.33 -6.69
C ALA A 126 -3.08 -0.77 -5.65
N GLY A 127 -3.50 -1.23 -4.49
CA GLY A 127 -2.56 -1.83 -3.55
C GLY A 127 -2.63 -1.28 -2.14
N VAL A 128 -1.96 -1.96 -1.24
CA VAL A 128 -1.91 -1.75 0.20
C VAL A 128 -3.31 -1.48 0.77
N THR A 129 -3.62 -0.23 1.10
CA THR A 129 -4.91 0.14 1.68
C THR A 129 -6.09 0.00 0.71
N THR A 130 -5.87 0.09 -0.61
CA THR A 130 -6.94 -0.11 -1.60
C THR A 130 -7.38 -1.58 -1.70
N GLY A 131 -6.58 -2.51 -1.17
CA GLY A 131 -7.01 -3.89 -0.95
C GLY A 131 -8.16 -4.00 0.03
N ILE A 132 -8.24 -3.08 1.01
CA ILE A 132 -9.36 -2.99 1.95
C ILE A 132 -10.62 -2.54 1.21
N ASP A 133 -10.51 -1.52 0.33
CA ASP A 133 -11.65 -1.05 -0.47
C ASP A 133 -12.19 -2.16 -1.37
N LEU A 134 -11.29 -2.91 -2.01
CA LEU A 134 -11.65 -4.08 -2.79
C LEU A 134 -12.38 -5.13 -1.94
N ALA A 135 -11.83 -5.47 -0.76
CA ALA A 135 -12.42 -6.45 0.13
C ALA A 135 -13.81 -6.03 0.62
N LEU A 136 -13.99 -4.76 0.99
CA LEU A 136 -15.29 -4.22 1.39
C LEU A 136 -16.30 -4.27 0.23
N ALA A 137 -15.87 -3.99 -1.00
CA ALA A 137 -16.73 -4.10 -2.19
C ALA A 137 -17.14 -5.57 -2.46
N LEU A 138 -16.25 -6.54 -2.22
CA LEU A 138 -16.58 -7.96 -2.29
C LEU A 138 -17.57 -8.39 -1.22
N ILE A 139 -17.42 -7.88 0.00
CA ILE A 139 -18.36 -8.12 1.10
C ILE A 139 -19.72 -7.48 0.79
N GLU A 140 -19.74 -6.26 0.26
CA GLU A 140 -20.99 -5.58 -0.12
C GLU A 140 -21.74 -6.40 -1.19
N GLU A 141 -21.04 -6.98 -2.17
CA GLU A 141 -21.65 -7.82 -3.21
C GLU A 141 -22.18 -9.14 -2.65
N ASP A 142 -21.46 -9.78 -1.74
CA ASP A 142 -21.80 -11.13 -1.26
C ASP A 142 -22.74 -11.14 -0.06
N CYS A 143 -22.62 -10.18 0.85
CA CYS A 143 -23.29 -10.16 2.15
C CYS A 143 -24.21 -8.95 2.33
N GLY A 144 -24.22 -8.05 1.36
CA GLY A 144 -25.02 -6.83 1.40
C GLY A 144 -24.32 -5.65 2.09
N ARG A 145 -24.91 -4.47 1.85
CA ARG A 145 -24.33 -3.19 2.26
C ARG A 145 -24.21 -3.02 3.77
N GLU A 146 -25.17 -3.52 4.52
CA GLU A 146 -25.16 -3.40 6.00
C GLU A 146 -23.96 -4.12 6.61
N VAL A 147 -23.71 -5.36 6.18
CA VAL A 147 -22.54 -6.13 6.64
C VAL A 147 -21.23 -5.43 6.26
N ALA A 148 -21.15 -4.88 5.05
CA ALA A 148 -19.97 -4.14 4.62
C ALA A 148 -19.74 -2.86 5.46
N ILE A 149 -20.81 -2.13 5.81
CA ILE A 149 -20.74 -0.97 6.72
C ILE A 149 -20.24 -1.40 8.10
N ASP A 150 -20.76 -2.47 8.66
CA ASP A 150 -20.36 -2.94 9.99
C ASP A 150 -18.88 -3.35 10.01
N VAL A 151 -18.40 -4.02 8.96
CA VAL A 151 -16.98 -4.34 8.81
C VAL A 151 -16.13 -3.08 8.67
N ALA A 152 -16.55 -2.10 7.85
CA ALA A 152 -15.84 -0.84 7.70
C ALA A 152 -15.76 -0.06 9.02
N ARG A 153 -16.84 -0.03 9.79
CA ARG A 153 -16.87 0.60 11.13
C ARG A 153 -15.94 -0.11 12.13
N MET A 154 -15.92 -1.43 12.11
CA MET A 154 -15.04 -2.22 12.97
C MET A 154 -13.56 -1.99 12.64
N LEU A 155 -13.24 -1.81 11.36
CA LEU A 155 -11.88 -1.50 10.88
C LEU A 155 -11.51 -0.01 10.98
N VAL A 156 -12.47 0.86 11.32
CA VAL A 156 -12.31 2.33 11.37
C VAL A 156 -11.85 2.89 10.01
N VAL A 157 -12.44 2.39 8.93
CA VAL A 157 -12.15 2.83 7.54
C VAL A 157 -13.42 3.30 6.84
N TYR A 158 -13.25 4.05 5.76
CA TYR A 158 -14.38 4.43 4.90
C TYR A 158 -14.89 3.21 4.12
N LEU A 159 -16.21 3.09 3.97
CA LEU A 159 -16.80 2.06 3.09
C LEU A 159 -16.43 2.31 1.62
N LYS A 160 -16.42 3.56 1.21
CA LYS A 160 -15.98 4.01 -0.13
C LYS A 160 -15.15 5.28 0.03
N ARG A 161 -13.96 5.28 -0.53
CA ARG A 161 -13.14 6.49 -0.62
C ARG A 161 -13.54 7.27 -1.88
N ALA A 162 -13.64 8.60 -1.75
CA ALA A 162 -13.79 9.47 -2.90
C ALA A 162 -12.43 9.66 -3.59
N GLY A 163 -12.44 9.78 -4.92
CA GLY A 163 -11.27 10.08 -5.72
C GLY A 163 -10.45 8.88 -6.18
N GLY A 164 -9.34 9.17 -6.82
CA GLY A 164 -8.41 8.21 -7.39
C GLY A 164 -7.06 8.17 -6.65
N GLN A 165 -6.13 7.35 -7.15
CA GLN A 165 -4.79 7.21 -6.61
C GLN A 165 -3.98 8.52 -6.67
N SER A 166 -4.17 9.31 -7.72
CA SER A 166 -3.45 10.57 -7.96
C SER A 166 -3.67 11.60 -6.87
N GLN A 167 -4.86 11.62 -6.25
CA GLN A 167 -5.15 12.53 -5.14
C GLN A 167 -4.27 12.30 -3.92
N TYR A 168 -3.86 11.04 -3.68
CA TYR A 168 -3.02 10.70 -2.53
C TYR A 168 -1.53 10.86 -2.85
N SER A 169 -1.10 10.60 -4.10
CA SER A 169 0.31 10.68 -4.48
C SER A 169 0.76 12.11 -4.76
N ALA A 170 -0.02 12.92 -5.49
CA ALA A 170 0.34 14.28 -5.85
C ALA A 170 0.29 15.25 -4.67
N LEU A 171 -0.78 15.18 -3.85
CA LEU A 171 -0.91 16.00 -2.65
C LEU A 171 0.18 15.68 -1.62
N LEU A 172 0.47 14.39 -1.39
CA LEU A 172 1.54 14.00 -0.48
C LEU A 172 2.92 14.39 -0.99
N ALA A 173 3.16 14.35 -2.30
CA ALA A 173 4.41 14.84 -2.88
C ALA A 173 4.58 16.36 -2.72
N VAL A 174 3.51 17.12 -2.92
CA VAL A 174 3.51 18.59 -2.71
C VAL A 174 3.69 18.91 -1.24
N GLN A 175 2.98 18.22 -0.32
CA GLN A 175 3.15 18.40 1.11
C GLN A 175 4.58 18.05 1.56
N ALA A 176 5.11 16.91 1.09
CA ALA A 176 6.48 16.48 1.44
C ALA A 176 7.54 17.45 0.91
N GLN A 177 7.33 18.06 -0.25
CA GLN A 177 8.23 19.08 -0.80
C GLN A 177 8.13 20.40 -0.04
N SER A 178 6.91 20.90 0.18
CA SER A 178 6.69 22.16 0.90
C SER A 178 7.20 22.10 2.34
N ASP A 179 6.91 21.01 3.04
CA ASP A 179 7.37 20.83 4.42
C ASP A 179 8.91 20.66 4.49
N ALA A 180 9.50 19.90 3.56
CA ALA A 180 10.95 19.73 3.51
C ALA A 180 11.69 21.04 3.21
N ASP A 181 11.18 21.85 2.30
CA ASP A 181 11.77 23.14 1.96
C ASP A 181 11.65 24.15 3.10
N ILE A 182 10.47 24.26 3.72
CA ILE A 182 10.23 25.17 4.85
C ILE A 182 11.11 24.80 6.03
N PHE A 183 11.19 23.52 6.39
CA PHE A 183 11.99 23.08 7.53
C PHE A 183 13.49 23.06 7.23
N ALA A 184 13.92 22.82 5.99
CA ALA A 184 15.31 22.96 5.60
C ALA A 184 15.79 24.42 5.66
N ASP A 185 14.93 25.36 5.25
CA ASP A 185 15.21 26.79 5.36
C ASP A 185 15.22 27.25 6.81
N LEU A 186 14.31 26.73 7.63
CA LEU A 186 14.29 27.01 9.07
C LEU A 186 15.53 26.45 9.79
N ASP A 187 15.95 25.23 9.47
CA ASP A 187 17.18 24.62 10.03
C ASP A 187 18.42 25.45 9.65
N ARG A 188 18.50 25.94 8.43
CA ARG A 188 19.58 26.82 7.95
C ARG A 188 19.55 28.15 8.70
N TRP A 189 18.36 28.77 8.76
CA TRP A 189 18.19 30.04 9.48
C TRP A 189 18.55 29.92 10.96
N MET A 190 18.14 28.85 11.64
CA MET A 190 18.52 28.60 13.06
C MET A 190 20.04 28.46 13.22
N ALA A 191 20.72 27.80 12.28
CA ALA A 191 22.17 27.63 12.33
C ALA A 191 22.93 28.96 12.16
N GLU A 192 22.39 29.89 11.38
CA GLU A 192 22.95 31.21 11.12
C GLU A 192 22.58 32.25 12.21
N ASN A 193 21.49 31.99 12.99
CA ASN A 193 20.92 32.93 13.95
C ASN A 193 20.82 32.35 15.36
N LEU A 194 21.90 31.75 15.85
CA LEU A 194 21.93 31.10 17.18
C LEU A 194 21.58 32.00 18.37
N ASN A 195 21.64 33.33 18.20
CA ASN A 195 21.31 34.33 19.20
C ASN A 195 19.88 34.88 19.05
N ALA A 196 19.10 34.40 18.07
CA ALA A 196 17.73 34.81 17.89
C ALA A 196 16.77 34.08 18.84
N ASP A 197 15.51 34.50 18.85
CA ASP A 197 14.47 33.81 19.61
C ASP A 197 14.15 32.47 18.96
N LEU A 198 14.74 31.39 19.49
CA LEU A 198 14.54 30.02 19.03
C LEU A 198 13.42 29.32 19.83
N THR A 199 12.48 30.05 20.41
CA THR A 199 11.26 29.47 20.99
C THR A 199 10.36 28.91 19.93
N VAL A 200 9.44 28.02 20.29
CA VAL A 200 8.47 27.43 19.34
C VAL A 200 7.62 28.53 18.68
N GLU A 201 7.26 29.54 19.47
CA GLU A 201 6.51 30.70 19.03
C GLU A 201 7.30 31.53 17.99
N GLY A 202 8.56 31.87 18.28
CA GLY A 202 9.43 32.61 17.37
C GLY A 202 9.75 31.84 16.07
N LEU A 203 9.96 30.54 16.17
CA LEU A 203 10.17 29.69 14.99
C LEU A 203 8.91 29.55 14.15
N ALA A 204 7.75 29.42 14.77
CA ALA A 204 6.45 29.36 14.06
C ALA A 204 6.15 30.68 13.33
N GLU A 205 6.44 31.81 13.97
CA GLU A 205 6.30 33.14 13.35
C GLU A 205 7.22 33.30 12.13
N HIS A 206 8.46 32.85 12.26
CA HIS A 206 9.45 32.91 11.16
C HIS A 206 8.98 32.17 9.90
N VAL A 207 8.30 31.02 10.04
CA VAL A 207 7.77 30.21 8.92
C VAL A 207 6.30 30.50 8.62
N HIS A 208 5.74 31.58 9.20
CA HIS A 208 4.34 31.98 9.01
C HIS A 208 3.31 30.89 9.38
N MET A 209 3.63 30.08 10.39
CA MET A 209 2.77 29.03 10.91
C MET A 209 2.23 29.40 12.28
N SER A 210 1.03 28.89 12.63
CA SER A 210 0.57 29.03 14.00
C SER A 210 1.34 28.08 14.92
N PRO A 211 1.60 28.44 16.21
CA PRO A 211 2.25 27.56 17.19
C PRO A 211 1.55 26.20 17.37
N ALA A 212 0.24 26.14 17.16
CA ALA A 212 -0.58 24.93 17.19
C ALA A 212 -0.35 24.00 15.99
N THR A 213 0.12 24.54 14.87
CA THR A 213 0.42 23.79 13.64
C THR A 213 1.88 23.34 13.63
N SER A 214 2.72 23.93 14.48
CA SER A 214 4.11 23.49 14.64
C SER A 214 4.15 22.11 15.30
N PRO A 215 4.83 21.10 14.72
CA PRO A 215 4.94 19.78 15.32
C PRO A 215 5.69 19.88 16.66
N GLY A 216 4.98 19.88 17.77
CA GLY A 216 5.62 19.91 19.09
C GLY A 216 4.93 20.69 20.20
N SER A 217 3.78 21.33 19.98
CA SER A 217 3.08 22.04 21.07
C SER A 217 2.34 21.08 22.00
N THR A 218 3.06 20.44 22.89
CA THR A 218 2.53 20.04 24.19
C THR A 218 3.14 20.98 25.22
N HIS A 219 2.29 21.60 26.05
CA HIS A 219 2.65 22.51 27.13
C HIS A 219 3.96 22.11 27.82
N ALA A 220 5.00 22.89 27.62
CA ALA A 220 6.20 22.82 28.42
C ALA A 220 6.37 24.16 29.13
N SER A 221 6.02 24.16 30.41
CA SER A 221 6.47 25.10 31.43
C SER A 221 8.00 25.13 31.47
N THR A 222 8.55 26.34 31.34
CA THR A 222 9.86 26.81 31.78
C THR A 222 10.89 25.79 32.25
N ALA A 223 11.91 25.51 31.44
CA ALA A 223 13.33 25.45 31.77
C ALA A 223 14.13 24.90 30.59
N GLY A 224 15.04 25.69 30.07
CA GLY A 224 16.27 25.40 29.29
C GLY A 224 16.39 24.04 28.58
N HIS A 225 15.52 23.69 27.63
CA HIS A 225 15.73 22.50 26.84
C HIS A 225 15.68 22.85 25.33
N ARG A 226 16.72 22.46 24.61
CA ARG A 226 16.71 22.44 23.17
C ARG A 226 15.45 21.71 22.68
N PRO A 227 14.71 22.23 21.68
CA PRO A 227 13.54 21.55 21.15
C PRO A 227 13.95 20.15 20.67
N ARG A 228 13.40 19.10 21.27
CA ARG A 228 13.55 17.74 20.76
C ARG A 228 12.88 17.72 19.38
N ARG A 229 13.63 17.39 18.34
CA ARG A 229 13.09 17.08 17.02
C ARG A 229 11.90 16.14 17.21
N SER A 230 10.74 16.48 16.63
CA SER A 230 9.54 15.67 16.77
C SER A 230 9.81 14.23 16.29
N MET A 231 9.23 13.25 16.96
CA MET A 231 9.38 11.82 16.64
C MET A 231 9.10 11.46 15.17
N GLN A 232 8.34 12.26 14.45
CA GLN A 232 8.02 12.04 13.03
C GLN A 232 9.23 12.12 12.10
N TYR A 233 10.24 12.96 12.43
CA TYR A 233 11.49 13.03 11.65
C TYR A 233 12.52 11.95 12.02
N ALA A 234 12.37 11.28 13.16
CA ALA A 234 13.27 10.20 13.56
C ALA A 234 13.12 8.91 12.71
N TRP A 235 12.03 8.75 11.96
CA TRP A 235 11.77 7.55 11.17
C TRP A 235 12.43 7.54 9.78
N MET A 236 12.67 8.69 9.16
CA MET A 236 13.28 8.75 7.83
C MET A 236 14.78 8.35 7.79
N PRO A 237 15.63 8.69 8.78
CA PRO A 237 17.01 8.20 8.82
C PRO A 237 17.12 6.71 9.19
N LEU A 238 16.15 6.16 9.94
CA LEU A 238 16.18 4.76 10.38
C LEU A 238 15.90 3.79 9.22
N ALA A 239 15.06 4.15 8.26
CA ALA A 239 14.83 3.32 7.08
C ALA A 239 16.09 3.15 6.21
N GLY A 240 16.97 4.16 6.17
CA GLY A 240 18.28 4.09 5.50
C GLY A 240 19.35 3.32 6.30
N ALA A 241 19.28 3.33 7.62
CA ALA A 241 20.22 2.64 8.50
C ALA A 241 19.92 1.14 8.61
N TRP A 242 18.66 0.73 8.49
CA TRP A 242 18.25 -0.69 8.50
C TRP A 242 18.79 -1.44 7.27
N ARG A 243 18.81 -0.82 6.10
CA ARG A 243 19.38 -1.43 4.89
C ARG A 243 20.89 -1.72 5.00
N ARG A 244 21.63 -1.03 5.87
CA ARG A 244 23.08 -1.20 5.99
C ARG A 244 23.50 -2.20 7.09
N ARG A 245 22.61 -2.61 7.98
CA ARG A 245 22.94 -3.56 9.07
C ARG A 245 22.68 -5.03 8.73
N THR A 246 21.91 -5.32 7.68
CA THR A 246 21.61 -6.71 7.28
C THR A 246 22.70 -7.32 6.37
N ILE A 247 23.73 -6.56 5.99
CA ILE A 247 24.83 -7.04 5.12
C ILE A 247 26.12 -7.37 5.91
N ALA A 248 26.15 -7.22 7.23
CA ALA A 248 27.33 -7.48 8.05
C ALA A 248 27.02 -8.42 9.22
N SER A 249 26.61 -9.65 8.93
CA SER A 249 26.84 -10.80 9.80
C SER A 249 27.00 -12.06 8.93
N LYS A 250 28.16 -12.63 9.08
CA LYS A 250 28.73 -13.82 8.44
C LYS A 250 27.78 -15.01 8.38
#